data_d48ae39318806cd10e0f3ba694ca02cb
#
_entry.id   d48ae39318806cd10e0f3ba694ca02cb
#
_cell.length_a   1.000
_cell.length_b   1.000
_cell.length_c   1.000
_cell.angle_alpha   90.00
_cell.angle_beta   90.00
_cell.angle_gamma   90.00
#
_symmetry.space_group_name_H-M   'P 1'
#
loop_
_entity.id
_entity.type
_entity.pdbx_description
1 polymer ?
#
loop_
_entity_poly.entity_id
_entity_poly.type
_entity_poly.pdbx_seq_one_letter_code
_entity_poly.pdbx_strand_id
1 'polypeptide(L)'
;LLEKVEEIQYQSGAIDFGFAYRVGDTGLRFAVGINNFGLDATPEGTTSRESLDGLKEIEPETNTSLPTRFHIGAAYDLVKNQQNKVILTAQVTNPSDNAEQLNIGAEYNFMDQFYLRTGYEFGQLERRMPSLGGGVAVPFAGRTLMADYAYTRFERLGQIHRIGVRVSL
;
A
#
# COMPACT_ATOMS: atom_id res chain seq x y z
N LEU A 1 -3.14 -15.47 -6.12
CA LEU A 1 -3.99 -15.66 -4.94
C LEU A 1 -4.89 -16.88 -5.18
N LEU A 2 -4.99 -17.75 -4.21
CA LEU A 2 -5.87 -18.90 -4.22
C LEU A 2 -6.73 -18.82 -2.96
N GLU A 3 -8.03 -18.70 -3.15
CA GLU A 3 -9.00 -18.64 -2.07
C GLU A 3 -10.01 -19.78 -2.29
N LYS A 4 -10.28 -20.54 -1.25
CA LYS A 4 -11.26 -21.62 -1.27
C LYS A 4 -12.28 -21.39 -0.18
N VAL A 5 -13.53 -21.25 -0.58
CA VAL A 5 -14.69 -21.15 0.32
C VAL A 5 -15.64 -22.29 -0.01
N GLU A 6 -15.78 -23.23 0.91
CA GLU A 6 -16.52 -24.48 0.71
C GLU A 6 -15.97 -25.30 -0.48
N GLU A 7 -16.77 -25.52 -1.52
CA GLU A 7 -16.39 -26.23 -2.74
C GLU A 7 -16.04 -25.32 -3.92
N ILE A 8 -16.11 -23.99 -3.71
CA ILE A 8 -15.80 -22.98 -4.74
C ILE A 8 -14.35 -22.53 -4.60
N GLN A 9 -13.61 -22.59 -5.68
CA GLN A 9 -12.21 -22.14 -5.75
C GLN A 9 -12.09 -20.96 -6.72
N TYR A 10 -11.40 -19.90 -6.29
CA TYR A 10 -11.05 -18.75 -7.12
C TYR A 10 -9.56 -18.73 -7.38
N GLN A 11 -9.17 -18.60 -8.64
CA GLN A 11 -7.78 -18.44 -9.03
C GLN A 11 -7.62 -17.20 -9.89
N SER A 12 -6.69 -16.32 -9.52
CA SER A 12 -6.35 -15.15 -10.32
C SER A 12 -4.85 -14.90 -10.33
N GLY A 13 -4.38 -14.29 -11.40
CA GLY A 13 -3.00 -13.83 -11.55
C GLY A 13 -2.96 -12.34 -11.77
N ALA A 14 -2.00 -11.66 -11.15
CA ALA A 14 -1.79 -10.23 -11.34
C ALA A 14 -0.31 -9.91 -11.47
N ILE A 15 0.00 -8.82 -12.16
CA ILE A 15 1.35 -8.31 -12.39
C ILE A 15 1.39 -6.84 -11.94
N ASP A 16 2.50 -6.47 -11.31
CA ASP A 16 2.76 -5.10 -10.89
C ASP A 16 3.83 -4.49 -11.80
N PHE A 17 3.60 -3.24 -12.23
CA PHE A 17 4.56 -2.45 -12.99
C PHE A 17 4.85 -1.15 -12.27
N GLY A 18 6.10 -0.74 -12.27
CA GLY A 18 6.49 0.54 -11.70
C GLY A 18 7.69 1.15 -12.41
N PHE A 19 7.65 2.47 -12.51
CA PHE A 19 8.74 3.28 -13.05
C PHE A 19 9.03 4.42 -12.09
N ALA A 20 10.29 4.65 -11.76
CA ALA A 20 10.74 5.77 -10.96
C ALA A 20 11.83 6.54 -11.70
N TYR A 21 11.74 7.87 -11.66
CA TYR A 21 12.67 8.77 -12.31
C TYR A 21 13.16 9.85 -11.36
N ARG A 22 14.46 10.06 -11.33
CA ARG A 22 15.11 11.16 -10.58
C ARG A 22 15.55 12.25 -11.54
N VAL A 23 15.17 13.48 -11.26
CA VAL A 23 15.51 14.63 -12.08
C VAL A 23 16.89 15.15 -11.69
N GLY A 24 17.93 14.62 -12.30
CA GLY A 24 19.31 15.03 -12.02
C GLY A 24 19.61 15.13 -10.53
N ASP A 25 20.26 16.21 -10.12
CA ASP A 25 20.62 16.52 -8.74
C ASP A 25 19.64 17.49 -8.05
N THR A 26 18.48 17.74 -8.64
CA THR A 26 17.49 18.69 -8.12
C THR A 26 16.81 18.25 -6.82
N GLY A 27 16.96 16.97 -6.44
CA GLY A 27 16.23 16.37 -5.32
C GLY A 27 14.81 15.93 -5.66
N LEU A 28 14.34 16.20 -6.88
CA LEU A 28 13.00 15.85 -7.36
C LEU A 28 12.98 14.43 -7.92
N ARG A 29 11.98 13.64 -7.56
CA ARG A 29 11.75 12.27 -8.02
C ARG A 29 10.28 12.10 -8.35
N PHE A 30 10.01 11.35 -9.41
CA PHE A 30 8.66 10.93 -9.81
C PHE A 30 8.58 9.41 -9.83
N ALA A 31 7.42 8.90 -9.54
CA ALA A 31 7.12 7.49 -9.69
C ALA A 31 5.71 7.30 -10.26
N VAL A 32 5.57 6.31 -11.10
CA VAL A 32 4.29 5.86 -11.66
C VAL A 32 4.24 4.36 -11.50
N GLY A 33 3.10 3.82 -11.11
CA GLY A 33 2.94 2.39 -10.98
C GLY A 33 1.50 1.93 -11.19
N ILE A 34 1.39 0.67 -11.55
CA ILE A 34 0.15 -0.08 -11.65
C ILE A 34 0.34 -1.35 -10.85
N ASN A 35 -0.54 -1.57 -9.88
CA ASN A 35 -0.57 -2.80 -9.09
C ASN A 35 -1.83 -3.59 -9.38
N ASN A 36 -1.74 -4.90 -9.22
CA ASN A 36 -2.81 -5.85 -9.45
C ASN A 36 -3.39 -5.76 -10.89
N PHE A 37 -2.56 -5.46 -11.89
CA PHE A 37 -2.98 -5.54 -13.27
C PHE A 37 -3.06 -7.02 -13.67
N GLY A 38 -4.27 -7.55 -13.80
CA GLY A 38 -4.44 -8.98 -13.99
C GLY A 38 -5.77 -9.39 -14.58
N LEU A 39 -5.96 -10.69 -14.62
CA LEU A 39 -7.18 -11.32 -15.11
C LEU A 39 -8.19 -11.49 -13.98
N ASP A 40 -9.45 -11.41 -14.33
CA ASP A 40 -10.54 -11.71 -13.41
C ASP A 40 -10.44 -13.18 -12.93
N ALA A 41 -10.70 -13.38 -11.64
CA ALA A 41 -10.82 -14.72 -11.08
C ALA A 41 -12.16 -15.32 -11.51
N THR A 42 -12.11 -16.39 -12.28
CA THR A 42 -13.29 -17.16 -12.59
C THR A 42 -13.48 -18.21 -11.49
N PRO A 43 -14.68 -18.29 -10.88
CA PRO A 43 -14.95 -19.33 -9.91
C PRO A 43 -15.03 -20.69 -10.60
N GLU A 44 -14.38 -21.68 -9.99
CA GLU A 44 -14.49 -23.08 -10.38
C GLU A 44 -15.15 -23.87 -9.23
N GLY A 45 -16.12 -24.70 -9.55
CA GLY A 45 -16.86 -25.52 -8.60
C GLY A 45 -18.36 -25.22 -8.58
N THR A 46 -19.11 -26.09 -7.93
CA THR A 46 -20.56 -25.99 -7.73
C THR A 46 -20.85 -25.96 -6.24
N THR A 47 -21.86 -25.20 -5.84
CA THR A 47 -22.39 -25.25 -4.47
C THR A 47 -23.85 -25.72 -4.49
N SER A 48 -24.22 -26.54 -3.52
CA SER A 48 -25.58 -27.04 -3.39
C SER A 48 -26.33 -26.16 -2.41
N ARG A 49 -27.43 -25.57 -2.85
CA ARG A 49 -28.35 -24.81 -1.97
C ARG A 49 -29.66 -25.54 -1.81
N GLU A 50 -30.11 -25.67 -0.57
CA GLU A 50 -31.42 -26.21 -0.26
C GLU A 50 -32.50 -25.21 -0.68
N SER A 51 -33.37 -25.63 -1.59
CA SER A 51 -34.51 -24.86 -2.08
C SER A 51 -35.79 -25.63 -1.72
N LEU A 52 -36.95 -24.97 -1.82
CA LEU A 52 -38.27 -25.59 -1.57
C LEU A 52 -38.55 -26.78 -2.47
N ASP A 53 -37.87 -26.90 -3.62
CA ASP A 53 -37.99 -27.99 -4.60
C ASP A 53 -36.86 -29.04 -4.48
N GLY A 54 -36.05 -29.00 -3.41
CA GLY A 54 -34.91 -29.88 -3.17
C GLY A 54 -33.54 -29.19 -3.31
N LEU A 55 -32.48 -29.99 -3.32
CA LEU A 55 -31.10 -29.50 -3.52
C LEU A 55 -30.93 -29.03 -4.98
N LYS A 56 -30.61 -27.75 -5.15
CA LYS A 56 -30.29 -27.20 -6.45
C LYS A 56 -28.80 -26.85 -6.50
N GLU A 57 -28.12 -27.38 -7.49
CA GLU A 57 -26.75 -26.97 -7.82
C GLU A 57 -26.76 -25.55 -8.40
N ILE A 58 -25.94 -24.70 -7.83
CA ILE A 58 -25.77 -23.32 -8.28
C ILE A 58 -24.31 -23.15 -8.70
N GLU A 59 -24.09 -22.77 -9.93
CA GLU A 59 -22.81 -22.31 -10.40
C GLU A 59 -22.65 -20.82 -10.00
N PRO A 60 -21.52 -20.43 -9.42
CA PRO A 60 -21.28 -19.03 -9.10
C PRO A 60 -21.08 -18.22 -10.40
N GLU A 61 -21.98 -17.30 -10.67
CA GLU A 61 -21.94 -16.47 -11.90
C GLU A 61 -21.03 -15.23 -11.77
N THR A 62 -20.44 -14.99 -10.60
CA THR A 62 -19.75 -13.74 -10.32
C THR A 62 -18.25 -13.89 -10.47
N ASN A 63 -17.69 -13.32 -11.53
CA ASN A 63 -16.25 -13.12 -11.65
C ASN A 63 -15.80 -12.08 -10.61
N THR A 64 -14.73 -12.41 -9.90
CA THR A 64 -14.11 -11.49 -8.94
C THR A 64 -12.81 -10.98 -9.53
N SER A 65 -12.68 -9.68 -9.73
CA SER A 65 -11.43 -9.07 -10.17
C SER A 65 -10.63 -8.55 -9.00
N LEU A 66 -9.32 -8.70 -9.07
CA LEU A 66 -8.42 -7.98 -8.17
C LEU A 66 -8.47 -6.49 -8.54
N PRO A 67 -8.73 -5.59 -7.57
CA PRO A 67 -8.81 -4.17 -7.89
C PRO A 67 -7.46 -3.65 -8.37
N THR A 68 -7.40 -3.25 -9.63
CA THR A 68 -6.23 -2.61 -10.22
C THR A 68 -6.05 -1.24 -9.59
N ARG A 69 -4.81 -0.89 -9.22
CA ARG A 69 -4.46 0.41 -8.63
C ARG A 69 -3.43 1.11 -9.49
N PHE A 70 -3.80 2.23 -10.05
CA PHE A 70 -2.88 3.16 -10.68
C PHE A 70 -2.42 4.19 -9.66
N HIS A 71 -1.13 4.50 -9.61
CA HIS A 71 -0.61 5.56 -8.76
C HIS A 71 0.48 6.36 -9.46
N ILE A 72 0.46 7.65 -9.18
CA ILE A 72 1.49 8.60 -9.60
C ILE A 72 1.89 9.42 -8.38
N GLY A 73 3.18 9.58 -8.17
CA GLY A 73 3.70 10.32 -7.04
C GLY A 73 4.94 11.12 -7.38
N ALA A 74 5.18 12.11 -6.54
CA ALA A 74 6.40 12.92 -6.55
C ALA A 74 6.99 12.99 -5.15
N ALA A 75 8.31 13.09 -5.06
CA ALA A 75 9.03 13.35 -3.84
C ALA A 75 10.09 14.42 -4.09
N TYR A 76 10.26 15.32 -3.12
CA TYR A 76 11.21 16.41 -3.19
C TYR A 76 12.05 16.51 -1.93
N ASP A 77 13.37 16.55 -2.10
CA ASP A 77 14.32 16.76 -1.00
C ASP A 77 14.36 18.28 -0.69
N LEU A 78 13.52 18.72 0.27
CA LEU A 78 13.40 20.14 0.66
C LEU A 78 14.66 20.66 1.34
N VAL A 79 15.26 19.83 2.20
CA VAL A 79 16.52 20.07 2.87
C VAL A 79 17.39 18.83 2.71
N LYS A 80 18.64 19.04 2.35
CA LYS A 80 19.62 17.96 2.25
C LYS A 80 21.00 18.49 2.60
N ASN A 81 21.49 18.11 3.77
CA ASN A 81 22.85 18.36 4.21
C ASN A 81 23.42 17.09 4.87
N GLN A 82 24.63 17.15 5.42
CA GLN A 82 25.32 15.98 5.98
C GLN A 82 24.58 15.32 7.15
N GLN A 83 23.77 16.06 7.89
CA GLN A 83 23.11 15.55 9.10
C GLN A 83 21.59 15.54 9.00
N ASN A 84 21.02 16.39 8.16
CA ASN A 84 19.57 16.60 8.10
C ASN A 84 19.06 16.43 6.69
N LYS A 85 17.98 15.67 6.54
CA LYS A 85 17.25 15.53 5.29
C LYS A 85 15.77 15.64 5.55
N VAL A 86 15.10 16.51 4.81
CA VAL A 86 13.64 16.66 4.82
C VAL A 86 13.12 16.31 3.44
N ILE A 87 12.22 15.36 3.38
CA ILE A 87 11.58 14.92 2.14
C ILE A 87 10.09 15.21 2.23
N LEU A 88 9.56 15.85 1.20
CA LEU A 88 8.11 15.98 1.01
C LEU A 88 7.64 15.01 -0.09
N THR A 89 6.48 14.44 0.09
CA THR A 89 5.89 13.50 -0.88
C THR A 89 4.44 13.86 -1.15
N ALA A 90 4.01 13.65 -2.39
CA ALA A 90 2.61 13.68 -2.78
C ALA A 90 2.34 12.53 -3.75
N GLN A 91 1.21 11.85 -3.59
CA GLN A 91 0.82 10.72 -4.42
C GLN A 91 -0.69 10.73 -4.64
N VAL A 92 -1.09 10.55 -5.88
CA VAL A 92 -2.48 10.23 -6.24
C VAL A 92 -2.57 8.74 -6.53
N THR A 93 -3.57 8.09 -5.98
CA THR A 93 -3.89 6.69 -6.22
C THR A 93 -5.31 6.60 -6.74
N ASN A 94 -5.50 5.94 -7.87
CA ASN A 94 -6.80 5.66 -8.47
C ASN A 94 -7.02 4.13 -8.47
N PRO A 95 -7.73 3.58 -7.49
CA PRO A 95 -8.16 2.18 -7.49
C PRO A 95 -9.38 2.01 -8.39
N SER A 96 -9.49 0.85 -9.07
CA SER A 96 -10.62 0.58 -9.98
C SER A 96 -11.95 0.35 -9.25
N ASP A 97 -11.90 0.08 -7.94
CA ASP A 97 -13.04 -0.28 -7.09
C ASP A 97 -13.41 0.79 -6.05
N ASN A 98 -12.69 1.92 -6.03
CA ASN A 98 -12.88 2.95 -5.00
C ASN A 98 -12.58 4.35 -5.56
N ALA A 99 -12.92 5.38 -4.76
CA ALA A 99 -12.63 6.77 -5.09
C ALA A 99 -11.12 7.05 -5.11
N GLU A 100 -10.73 8.06 -5.88
CA GLU A 100 -9.37 8.57 -5.91
C GLU A 100 -8.90 9.04 -4.53
N GLN A 101 -7.64 8.79 -4.24
CA GLN A 101 -7.01 9.13 -2.98
C GLN A 101 -5.80 10.01 -3.24
N LEU A 102 -5.72 11.13 -2.53
CA LEU A 102 -4.54 11.98 -2.49
C LEU A 102 -3.82 11.79 -1.17
N ASN A 103 -2.56 11.38 -1.24
CA ASN A 103 -1.69 11.20 -0.09
C ASN A 103 -0.60 12.28 -0.10
N ILE A 104 -0.38 12.94 1.02
CA ILE A 104 0.77 13.82 1.25
C ILE A 104 1.57 13.31 2.44
N GLY A 105 2.88 13.49 2.41
CA GLY A 105 3.74 13.03 3.48
C GLY A 105 4.99 13.90 3.64
N ALA A 106 5.55 13.81 4.83
CA ALA A 106 6.84 14.40 5.14
C ALA A 106 7.68 13.40 5.94
N GLU A 107 8.95 13.34 5.62
CA GLU A 107 9.96 12.59 6.35
C GLU A 107 11.10 13.51 6.75
N TYR A 108 11.46 13.47 8.02
CA TYR A 108 12.70 14.04 8.54
C TYR A 108 13.65 12.91 8.88
N ASN A 109 14.84 12.96 8.30
CA ASN A 109 15.92 12.02 8.55
C ASN A 109 17.09 12.79 9.20
N PHE A 110 17.53 12.31 10.35
CA PHE A 110 18.67 12.84 11.10
C PHE A 110 19.81 11.82 11.09
N MET A 111 20.96 12.22 10.56
CA MET A 111 22.21 11.44 10.47
C MET A 111 22.06 10.08 9.76
N ASP A 112 21.05 9.91 8.90
CA ASP A 112 20.69 8.63 8.28
C ASP A 112 20.41 7.49 9.29
N GLN A 113 20.15 7.84 10.55
CA GLN A 113 19.89 6.92 11.63
C GLN A 113 18.49 7.06 12.22
N PHE A 114 17.99 8.28 12.36
CA PHE A 114 16.69 8.54 12.97
C PHE A 114 15.72 9.11 11.95
N TYR A 115 14.54 8.53 11.89
CA TYR A 115 13.49 8.89 10.95
C TYR A 115 12.21 9.27 11.68
N LEU A 116 11.67 10.45 11.38
CA LEU A 116 10.32 10.85 11.78
C LEU A 116 9.49 11.04 10.53
N ARG A 117 8.29 10.49 10.53
CA ARG A 117 7.40 10.50 9.37
C ARG A 117 6.01 10.93 9.76
N THR A 118 5.38 11.68 8.90
CA THR A 118 3.96 11.99 9.00
C THR A 118 3.32 11.94 7.63
N GLY A 119 2.05 11.60 7.58
CA GLY A 119 1.32 11.55 6.32
C GLY A 119 -0.17 11.69 6.54
N TYR A 120 -0.82 12.27 5.55
CA TYR A 120 -2.27 12.44 5.54
C TYR A 120 -2.84 11.97 4.20
N GLU A 121 -3.97 11.30 4.26
CA GLU A 121 -4.71 10.78 3.13
C GLU A 121 -6.03 11.51 3.01
N PHE A 122 -6.23 12.18 1.88
CA PHE A 122 -7.47 12.85 1.54
C PHE A 122 -8.38 11.87 0.79
N GLY A 123 -9.69 12.09 0.87
CA GLY A 123 -10.68 11.26 0.18
C GLY A 123 -11.22 10.09 1.01
N GLN A 124 -10.67 9.84 2.20
CA GLN A 124 -11.22 8.87 3.14
C GLN A 124 -11.95 9.54 4.30
N LEU A 125 -13.24 9.27 4.42
CA LEU A 125 -14.09 9.81 5.48
C LEU A 125 -13.66 9.34 6.88
N GLU A 126 -13.02 8.20 6.97
CA GLU A 126 -12.59 7.56 8.23
C GLU A 126 -11.25 8.08 8.77
N ARG A 127 -10.49 8.84 7.95
CA ARG A 127 -9.18 9.37 8.34
C ARG A 127 -9.22 10.87 8.55
N ARG A 128 -9.39 11.29 9.79
CA ARG A 128 -9.36 12.71 10.16
C ARG A 128 -8.03 13.17 10.76
N MET A 129 -7.17 12.25 11.14
CA MET A 129 -5.88 12.58 11.76
C MET A 129 -4.71 12.09 10.91
N PRO A 130 -3.60 12.85 10.87
CA PRO A 130 -2.38 12.39 10.24
C PRO A 130 -1.88 11.07 10.86
N SER A 131 -1.29 10.21 10.04
CA SER A 131 -0.50 9.08 10.51
C SER A 131 0.88 9.58 10.95
N LEU A 132 1.40 9.01 12.01
CA LEU A 132 2.72 9.32 12.55
C LEU A 132 3.59 8.08 12.53
N GLY A 133 4.86 8.25 12.29
CA GLY A 133 5.83 7.16 12.28
C GLY A 133 7.20 7.60 12.75
N GLY A 134 7.97 6.64 13.25
CA GLY A 134 9.37 6.81 13.59
C GLY A 134 10.16 5.58 13.22
N GLY A 135 11.45 5.75 12.96
CA GLY A 135 12.35 4.65 12.64
C GLY A 135 13.76 4.92 13.12
N VAL A 136 14.48 3.84 13.36
CA VAL A 136 15.90 3.87 13.71
C VAL A 136 16.64 2.90 12.80
N ALA A 137 17.73 3.40 12.19
CA ALA A 137 18.64 2.60 11.37
C ALA A 137 19.99 2.49 12.08
N VAL A 138 20.47 1.28 12.23
CA VAL A 138 21.78 1.00 12.85
C VAL A 138 22.63 0.13 11.93
N PRO A 139 23.92 0.45 11.77
CA PRO A 139 24.83 -0.44 11.05
C PRO A 139 25.09 -1.69 11.90
N PHE A 140 24.92 -2.85 11.31
CA PHE A 140 25.15 -4.14 11.95
C PHE A 140 25.77 -5.14 10.98
N ALA A 141 26.96 -5.64 11.29
CA ALA A 141 27.68 -6.65 10.50
C ALA A 141 27.81 -6.31 8.98
N GLY A 142 28.14 -5.05 8.66
CA GLY A 142 28.28 -4.58 7.27
C GLY A 142 26.97 -4.35 6.53
N ARG A 143 25.84 -4.43 7.23
CA ARG A 143 24.48 -4.20 6.75
C ARG A 143 23.82 -3.08 7.55
N THR A 144 22.69 -2.58 7.07
CA THR A 144 21.88 -1.65 7.84
C THR A 144 20.62 -2.36 8.32
N LEU A 145 20.44 -2.41 9.65
CA LEU A 145 19.21 -2.88 10.28
C LEU A 145 18.34 -1.65 10.58
N MET A 146 17.12 -1.66 10.11
CA MET A 146 16.14 -0.60 10.35
C MET A 146 14.93 -1.17 11.08
N ALA A 147 14.51 -0.50 12.15
CA ALA A 147 13.27 -0.76 12.86
C ALA A 147 12.35 0.45 12.71
N ASP A 148 11.11 0.21 12.32
CA ASP A 148 10.11 1.23 12.07
C ASP A 148 8.88 0.98 12.93
N TYR A 149 8.26 2.06 13.39
CA TYR A 149 6.97 2.06 14.05
C TYR A 149 6.06 3.09 13.38
N ALA A 150 4.80 2.73 13.19
CA ALA A 150 3.80 3.65 12.66
C ALA A 150 2.48 3.54 13.42
N TYR A 151 1.86 4.68 13.62
CA TYR A 151 0.57 4.87 14.27
C TYR A 151 -0.41 5.55 13.32
N THR A 152 -1.60 4.98 13.20
CA THR A 152 -2.69 5.54 12.42
C THR A 152 -3.98 5.43 13.22
N ARG A 153 -4.73 6.52 13.32
CA ARG A 153 -6.03 6.56 13.97
C ARG A 153 -7.15 6.68 12.95
N PHE A 154 -8.14 5.81 13.06
CA PHE A 154 -9.40 5.85 12.34
C PHE A 154 -10.53 6.28 13.27
N GLU A 155 -11.54 6.94 12.72
CA GLU A 155 -12.63 7.48 13.55
C GLU A 155 -13.51 6.39 14.15
N ARG A 156 -13.84 5.36 13.36
CA ARG A 156 -14.71 4.25 13.76
C ARG A 156 -13.98 2.94 14.03
N LEU A 157 -12.88 2.70 13.31
CA LEU A 157 -12.12 1.45 13.41
C LEU A 157 -11.07 1.46 14.54
N GLY A 158 -10.96 2.61 15.27
CA GLY A 158 -10.00 2.74 16.36
C GLY A 158 -8.60 3.09 15.89
N GLN A 159 -7.57 2.44 16.42
CA GLN A 159 -6.17 2.76 16.17
C GLN A 159 -5.40 1.53 15.69
N ILE A 160 -4.48 1.75 14.75
CA ILE A 160 -3.63 0.71 14.21
C ILE A 160 -2.17 1.05 14.51
N HIS A 161 -1.46 0.08 15.08
CA HIS A 161 -0.04 0.11 15.34
C HIS A 161 0.65 -0.85 14.37
N ARG A 162 1.71 -0.41 13.70
CA ARG A 162 2.52 -1.23 12.80
C ARG A 162 3.97 -1.18 13.23
N ILE A 163 4.59 -2.33 13.29
CA ILE A 163 6.01 -2.48 13.56
C ILE A 163 6.63 -3.19 12.36
N GLY A 164 7.74 -2.66 11.86
CA GLY A 164 8.48 -3.22 10.74
C GLY A 164 9.96 -3.35 11.08
N VAL A 165 10.59 -4.38 10.53
CA VAL A 165 12.04 -4.55 10.58
C VAL A 165 12.53 -4.81 9.16
N ARG A 166 13.58 -4.11 8.74
CA ARG A 166 14.20 -4.24 7.43
C ARG A 166 15.70 -4.41 7.57
N VAL A 167 16.25 -5.31 6.77
CA VAL A 167 17.70 -5.46 6.61
C VAL A 167 18.05 -5.05 5.18
N SER A 168 18.94 -4.07 5.03
CA SER A 168 19.49 -3.65 3.74
C SER A 168 20.91 -4.20 3.58
N LEU A 169 21.17 -4.79 2.43
CA LEU A 169 22.48 -5.29 1.99
C LEU A 169 23.32 -4.15 1.43
#